data_78096c6b9c44ab93f48f3df6abc5a120
#
_entry.id   78096c6b9c44ab93f48f3df6abc5a120
#
_cell.length_a   1.000
_cell.length_b   1.000
_cell.length_c   1.000
_cell.angle_alpha   90.00
_cell.angle_beta   90.00
_cell.angle_gamma   90.00
#
_symmetry.space_group_name_H-M   'P 1'
#
loop_
_entity.id
_entity.type
_entity.pdbx_description
1 polymer ?
#
loop_
_entity_poly.entity_id
_entity_poly.type
_entity_poly.pdbx_seq_one_letter_code
_entity_poly.pdbx_strand_id
1 'polypeptide(L)'
;RFLTSAFSLKLEDLADEWFVSRATLQSDMAEVREWFHRYNLTLETRPRHGMKLFGSEMSTRACLTDLLWELAQQDSLNPLVTDVALNAGVAEQMVPVLHDALTRHHIRLTDEGELFLRLYCAVSVRRISEGYPLPEFHAEDVEENVREAAKDIAVTIQQLAGKALSPSEESWLCVHIAARQIQEIAPSAINADDDEALVNYILRYINTHYNYNLLSDAQLHADLLTHIKTMITRVRYQIMIPNPLLDNIKQHYPMAWDMTLAAVSSWGKYTPYVISENEIGFLVLHIGVGLERHYNIGYQRQPRVLLVCDAGNAMVRMIEAV
;
A
#
# COMPACT_ATOMS: atom_id res chain seq x y z
N ARG A 1 -5.31 11.15 17.86
CA ARG A 1 -5.49 12.56 18.25
C ARG A 1 -4.67 13.52 17.40
N PHE A 2 -3.34 13.36 17.24
CA PHE A 2 -2.50 14.30 16.47
C PHE A 2 -2.92 14.43 15.00
N LEU A 3 -3.35 13.35 14.35
CA LEU A 3 -3.79 13.33 12.94
C LEU A 3 -5.15 14.02 12.72
N THR A 4 -5.95 14.16 13.78
CA THR A 4 -7.32 14.69 13.70
C THR A 4 -7.49 16.04 14.40
N SER A 5 -6.45 16.54 15.08
CA SER A 5 -6.51 17.80 15.81
C SER A 5 -5.97 18.98 14.98
N ALA A 6 -6.77 20.01 14.83
CA ALA A 6 -6.32 21.29 14.26
C ALA A 6 -5.40 22.08 15.20
N PHE A 7 -5.45 21.77 16.51
CA PHE A 7 -4.75 22.50 17.56
C PHE A 7 -3.56 21.73 18.11
N SER A 8 -2.66 22.45 18.79
CA SER A 8 -1.59 21.82 19.55
C SER A 8 -2.15 21.07 20.76
N LEU A 9 -1.63 19.89 21.03
CA LEU A 9 -2.02 19.06 22.17
C LEU A 9 -0.90 19.08 23.23
N LYS A 10 -1.26 19.21 24.49
CA LYS A 10 -0.30 19.09 25.60
C LYS A 10 -0.24 17.66 26.11
N LEU A 11 0.95 17.23 26.47
CA LEU A 11 1.17 15.88 26.97
C LEU A 11 0.43 15.63 28.29
N GLU A 12 0.31 16.66 29.12
CA GLU A 12 -0.44 16.61 30.35
C GLU A 12 -1.93 16.34 30.10
N ASP A 13 -2.53 17.08 29.16
CA ASP A 13 -3.96 16.96 28.83
C ASP A 13 -4.26 15.55 28.30
N LEU A 14 -3.36 14.98 27.46
CA LEU A 14 -3.48 13.60 26.95
C LEU A 14 -3.31 12.55 28.05
N ALA A 15 -2.39 12.77 29.00
CA ALA A 15 -2.16 11.88 30.13
C ALA A 15 -3.40 11.80 31.03
N ASP A 16 -4.02 12.95 31.31
CA ASP A 16 -5.24 13.05 32.09
C ASP A 16 -6.44 12.40 31.35
N GLU A 17 -6.57 12.67 30.04
CA GLU A 17 -7.63 12.09 29.20
C GLU A 17 -7.59 10.56 29.17
N TRP A 18 -6.39 9.98 29.09
CA TRP A 18 -6.20 8.52 28.95
C TRP A 18 -5.88 7.80 30.26
N PHE A 19 -5.90 8.51 31.35
CA PHE A 19 -5.62 7.97 32.71
C PHE A 19 -4.27 7.26 32.79
N VAL A 20 -3.25 7.80 32.13
CA VAL A 20 -1.88 7.27 32.14
C VAL A 20 -0.90 8.28 32.70
N SER A 21 0.28 7.81 33.15
CA SER A 21 1.29 8.75 33.66
C SER A 21 1.91 9.55 32.50
N ARG A 22 2.28 10.81 32.78
CA ARG A 22 3.06 11.63 31.83
C ARG A 22 4.37 10.94 31.40
N ALA A 23 5.02 10.21 32.32
CA ALA A 23 6.25 9.49 32.05
C ALA A 23 6.03 8.36 31.04
N THR A 24 4.91 7.64 31.12
CA THR A 24 4.51 6.61 30.16
C THR A 24 4.35 7.22 28.77
N LEU A 25 3.53 8.26 28.65
CA LEU A 25 3.34 8.95 27.36
C LEU A 25 4.65 9.53 26.81
N GLN A 26 5.52 10.05 27.64
CA GLN A 26 6.81 10.60 27.22
C GLN A 26 7.71 9.50 26.63
N SER A 27 7.65 8.28 27.15
CA SER A 27 8.34 7.11 26.61
C SER A 27 7.79 6.72 25.23
N ASP A 28 6.47 6.66 25.08
CA ASP A 28 5.79 6.23 23.85
C ASP A 28 5.96 7.24 22.70
N MET A 29 6.21 8.51 23.04
CA MET A 29 6.36 9.57 22.03
C MET A 29 7.56 9.38 21.09
N ALA A 30 8.54 8.57 21.45
CA ALA A 30 9.66 8.25 20.56
C ALA A 30 9.17 7.39 19.39
N GLU A 31 8.43 6.33 19.68
CA GLU A 31 7.84 5.43 18.70
C GLU A 31 6.80 6.16 17.81
N VAL A 32 5.97 7.00 18.43
CA VAL A 32 4.98 7.83 17.70
C VAL A 32 5.67 8.77 16.71
N ARG A 33 6.80 9.40 17.08
CA ARG A 33 7.54 10.26 16.15
C ARG A 33 8.17 9.47 15.00
N GLU A 34 8.73 8.31 15.30
CA GLU A 34 9.29 7.42 14.28
C GLU A 34 8.22 6.97 13.29
N TRP A 35 7.06 6.61 13.80
CA TRP A 35 5.91 6.23 12.96
C TRP A 35 5.48 7.38 12.05
N PHE A 36 5.31 8.61 12.56
CA PHE A 36 5.00 9.78 11.76
C PHE A 36 6.08 10.10 10.72
N HIS A 37 7.35 9.90 11.08
CA HIS A 37 8.46 10.17 10.18
C HIS A 37 8.42 9.30 8.91
N ARG A 38 7.90 8.07 8.98
CA ARG A 38 7.70 7.19 7.80
C ARG A 38 6.78 7.83 6.75
N TYR A 39 5.88 8.70 7.16
CA TYR A 39 4.94 9.43 6.30
C TYR A 39 5.40 10.86 5.98
N ASN A 40 6.64 11.21 6.24
CA ASN A 40 7.13 12.60 6.12
C ASN A 40 6.32 13.60 6.98
N LEU A 41 5.79 13.15 8.11
CA LEU A 41 5.13 13.97 9.10
C LEU A 41 6.07 14.26 10.27
N THR A 42 6.05 15.49 10.76
CA THR A 42 6.90 15.94 11.87
C THR A 42 6.06 16.42 13.05
N LEU A 43 6.30 15.85 14.24
CA LEU A 43 5.64 16.28 15.46
C LEU A 43 6.53 17.30 16.18
N GLU A 44 6.23 18.58 16.03
CA GLU A 44 6.93 19.68 16.69
C GLU A 44 6.41 19.91 18.12
N THR A 45 7.32 20.12 19.05
CA THR A 45 7.02 20.53 20.43
C THR A 45 7.37 21.99 20.62
N ARG A 46 6.41 22.80 21.02
CA ARG A 46 6.63 24.22 21.35
C ARG A 46 6.43 24.44 22.85
N PRO A 47 7.42 25.06 23.53
CA PRO A 47 7.30 25.35 24.96
C PRO A 47 6.01 26.10 25.27
N ARG A 48 5.25 25.64 26.27
CA ARG A 48 3.95 26.17 26.75
C ARG A 48 2.77 25.98 25.76
N HIS A 49 3.01 25.62 24.49
CA HIS A 49 1.95 25.48 23.48
C HIS A 49 1.58 24.03 23.19
N GLY A 50 2.41 23.07 23.64
CA GLY A 50 2.20 21.65 23.38
C GLY A 50 2.82 21.17 22.07
N MET A 51 2.30 20.09 21.54
CA MET A 51 2.79 19.40 20.34
C MET A 51 1.81 19.55 19.18
N LYS A 52 2.31 19.76 17.98
CA LYS A 52 1.48 19.84 16.76
C LYS A 52 2.16 19.07 15.63
N LEU A 53 1.34 18.34 14.87
CA LEU A 53 1.76 17.61 13.70
C LEU A 53 1.84 18.56 12.49
N PHE A 54 2.92 18.43 11.71
CA PHE A 54 3.17 19.16 10.48
C PHE A 54 3.51 18.19 9.35
N GLY A 55 3.05 18.51 8.16
CA GLY A 55 3.28 17.75 6.93
C GLY A 55 2.23 18.08 5.88
N SER A 56 2.30 17.39 4.75
CA SER A 56 1.31 17.54 3.69
C SER A 56 -0.02 16.88 4.06
N GLU A 57 -1.11 17.34 3.45
CA GLU A 57 -2.42 16.69 3.62
C GLU A 57 -2.40 15.27 3.04
N MET A 58 -1.68 15.03 1.94
CA MET A 58 -1.48 13.70 1.38
C MET A 58 -0.85 12.76 2.41
N SER A 59 0.23 13.19 3.06
CA SER A 59 0.91 12.43 4.11
C SER A 59 0.01 12.17 5.32
N THR A 60 -0.78 13.17 5.71
CA THR A 60 -1.72 13.05 6.84
C THR A 60 -2.79 12.01 6.55
N ARG A 61 -3.38 12.03 5.34
CA ARG A 61 -4.39 11.03 4.94
C ARG A 61 -3.80 9.63 4.80
N ALA A 62 -2.61 9.50 4.19
CA ALA A 62 -1.94 8.20 4.09
C ALA A 62 -1.70 7.60 5.47
N CYS A 63 -1.08 8.37 6.37
CA CYS A 63 -0.81 7.97 7.75
C CYS A 63 -2.08 7.57 8.51
N LEU A 64 -3.16 8.34 8.37
CA LEU A 64 -4.44 8.06 9.04
C LEU A 64 -5.11 6.80 8.46
N THR A 65 -5.10 6.64 7.14
CA THR A 65 -5.71 5.48 6.48
C THR A 65 -4.97 4.19 6.84
N ASP A 66 -3.63 4.20 6.83
CA ASP A 66 -2.83 3.04 7.17
C ASP A 66 -3.02 2.64 8.65
N LEU A 67 -3.08 3.63 9.57
CA LEU A 67 -3.39 3.35 10.96
C LEU A 67 -4.76 2.68 11.13
N LEU A 68 -5.78 3.19 10.44
CA LEU A 68 -7.12 2.62 10.50
C LEU A 68 -7.17 1.22 9.87
N TRP A 69 -6.43 1.01 8.80
CA TRP A 69 -6.32 -0.28 8.15
C TRP A 69 -5.65 -1.32 9.07
N GLU A 70 -4.53 -0.97 9.71
CA GLU A 70 -3.87 -1.84 10.70
C GLU A 70 -4.80 -2.19 11.88
N LEU A 71 -5.52 -1.20 12.41
CA LEU A 71 -6.49 -1.43 13.48
C LEU A 71 -7.66 -2.31 13.04
N ALA A 72 -8.15 -2.14 11.82
CA ALA A 72 -9.24 -2.96 11.26
C ALA A 72 -8.81 -4.41 11.03
N GLN A 73 -7.54 -4.65 10.70
CA GLN A 73 -6.97 -6.01 10.59
C GLN A 73 -6.88 -6.73 11.93
N GLN A 74 -6.60 -5.99 13.01
CA GLN A 74 -6.52 -6.57 14.36
C GLN A 74 -7.89 -6.81 14.96
N ASP A 75 -8.81 -5.86 14.81
CA ASP A 75 -10.18 -5.91 15.30
C ASP A 75 -11.10 -5.03 14.45
N SER A 76 -11.91 -5.66 13.61
CA SER A 76 -12.85 -4.96 12.72
C SER A 76 -13.92 -4.15 13.44
N LEU A 77 -14.15 -4.43 14.72
CA LEU A 77 -15.09 -3.71 15.60
C LEU A 77 -14.40 -2.64 16.46
N ASN A 78 -13.10 -2.38 16.22
CA ASN A 78 -12.36 -1.39 17.00
C ASN A 78 -13.07 -0.02 16.93
N PRO A 79 -13.43 0.58 18.08
CA PRO A 79 -14.15 1.87 18.11
C PRO A 79 -13.38 3.01 17.43
N LEU A 80 -12.04 2.95 17.38
CA LEU A 80 -11.24 3.94 16.67
C LEU A 80 -11.47 3.89 15.16
N VAL A 81 -11.78 2.72 14.62
CA VAL A 81 -12.11 2.54 13.20
C VAL A 81 -13.54 2.99 12.93
N THR A 82 -14.49 2.71 13.85
CA THR A 82 -15.90 2.97 13.64
C THR A 82 -16.34 4.39 14.02
N ASP A 83 -15.87 4.92 15.16
CA ASP A 83 -16.45 6.15 15.73
C ASP A 83 -15.53 7.38 15.72
N VAL A 84 -14.22 7.20 15.95
CA VAL A 84 -13.34 8.35 16.23
C VAL A 84 -12.68 8.92 14.97
N ALA A 85 -12.36 8.07 14.02
CA ALA A 85 -11.63 8.49 12.82
C ALA A 85 -12.55 8.73 11.63
N LEU A 86 -13.68 8.07 11.59
CA LEU A 86 -14.63 8.12 10.49
C LEU A 86 -15.99 8.53 11.08
N ASN A 87 -16.64 9.55 10.51
CA ASN A 87 -18.04 9.80 10.82
C ASN A 87 -18.79 8.49 10.65
N ALA A 88 -19.41 8.00 11.73
CA ALA A 88 -20.06 6.71 11.79
C ALA A 88 -20.89 6.44 10.53
N GLY A 89 -20.63 5.31 9.87
CA GLY A 89 -21.39 4.86 8.72
C GLY A 89 -20.88 5.32 7.33
N VAL A 90 -19.90 6.21 7.21
CA VAL A 90 -19.39 6.62 5.89
C VAL A 90 -18.66 5.45 5.21
N ALA A 91 -17.85 4.70 5.96
CA ALA A 91 -17.16 3.55 5.40
C ALA A 91 -18.13 2.47 4.89
N GLU A 92 -19.22 2.22 5.62
CA GLU A 92 -20.28 1.29 5.21
C GLU A 92 -21.05 1.79 3.99
N GLN A 93 -21.31 3.09 3.90
CA GLN A 93 -21.97 3.69 2.72
C GLN A 93 -21.11 3.59 1.46
N MET A 94 -19.78 3.53 1.60
CA MET A 94 -18.87 3.36 0.47
C MET A 94 -18.85 1.92 -0.08
N VAL A 95 -19.27 0.90 0.69
CA VAL A 95 -19.23 -0.51 0.22
C VAL A 95 -19.98 -0.70 -1.10
N PRO A 96 -21.28 -0.39 -1.22
CA PRO A 96 -22.00 -0.56 -2.48
C PRO A 96 -21.46 0.34 -3.60
N VAL A 97 -20.99 1.54 -3.28
CA VAL A 97 -20.46 2.49 -4.27
C VAL A 97 -19.18 1.95 -4.90
N LEU A 98 -18.27 1.43 -4.08
CA LEU A 98 -17.02 0.83 -4.56
C LEU A 98 -17.30 -0.42 -5.37
N HIS A 99 -18.17 -1.32 -4.86
CA HIS A 99 -18.54 -2.53 -5.57
C HIS A 99 -19.12 -2.23 -6.97
N ASP A 100 -20.07 -1.29 -7.05
CA ASP A 100 -20.71 -0.93 -8.33
C ASP A 100 -19.72 -0.28 -9.30
N ALA A 101 -18.91 0.67 -8.84
CA ALA A 101 -17.94 1.35 -9.70
C ALA A 101 -16.85 0.39 -10.19
N LEU A 102 -16.25 -0.40 -9.30
CA LEU A 102 -15.19 -1.36 -9.66
C LEU A 102 -15.73 -2.45 -10.62
N THR A 103 -16.92 -2.98 -10.37
CA THR A 103 -17.55 -3.99 -11.23
C THR A 103 -17.87 -3.42 -12.61
N ARG A 104 -18.46 -2.22 -12.68
CA ARG A 104 -18.83 -1.55 -13.95
C ARG A 104 -17.63 -1.30 -14.84
N HIS A 105 -16.50 -0.95 -14.25
CA HIS A 105 -15.27 -0.64 -14.98
C HIS A 105 -14.28 -1.80 -15.04
N HIS A 106 -14.73 -3.03 -14.70
CA HIS A 106 -13.94 -4.27 -14.78
C HIS A 106 -12.62 -4.20 -13.99
N ILE A 107 -12.64 -3.54 -12.82
CA ILE A 107 -11.51 -3.44 -11.92
C ILE A 107 -11.67 -4.47 -10.81
N ARG A 108 -10.62 -5.23 -10.54
CA ARG A 108 -10.57 -6.20 -9.45
C ARG A 108 -9.51 -5.79 -8.43
N LEU A 109 -9.88 -5.76 -7.17
CA LEU A 109 -9.00 -5.57 -6.04
C LEU A 109 -9.00 -6.83 -5.17
N THR A 110 -8.02 -6.96 -4.29
CA THR A 110 -8.10 -7.92 -3.18
C THR A 110 -9.07 -7.41 -2.13
N ASP A 111 -9.57 -8.28 -1.24
CA ASP A 111 -10.43 -7.87 -0.12
C ASP A 111 -9.73 -6.82 0.77
N GLU A 112 -8.41 -6.99 0.97
CA GLU A 112 -7.59 -6.01 1.67
C GLU A 112 -7.50 -4.67 0.92
N GLY A 113 -7.38 -4.73 -0.40
CA GLY A 113 -7.37 -3.54 -1.27
C GLY A 113 -8.70 -2.80 -1.24
N GLU A 114 -9.82 -3.51 -1.24
CA GLU A 114 -11.16 -2.92 -1.11
C GLU A 114 -11.37 -2.31 0.28
N LEU A 115 -10.96 -3.01 1.34
CA LEU A 115 -11.01 -2.48 2.70
C LEU A 115 -10.20 -1.19 2.81
N PHE A 116 -8.97 -1.19 2.30
CA PHE A 116 -8.13 0.01 2.31
C PHE A 116 -8.79 1.17 1.55
N LEU A 117 -9.29 0.91 0.34
CA LEU A 117 -9.92 1.94 -0.49
C LEU A 117 -11.17 2.52 0.19
N ARG A 118 -11.95 1.67 0.85
CA ARG A 118 -13.11 2.07 1.66
C ARG A 118 -12.71 3.01 2.80
N LEU A 119 -11.67 2.66 3.55
CA LEU A 119 -11.15 3.50 4.63
C LEU A 119 -10.59 4.82 4.11
N TYR A 120 -9.84 4.77 3.00
CA TYR A 120 -9.34 5.97 2.33
C TYR A 120 -10.47 6.92 1.92
N CYS A 121 -11.54 6.42 1.31
CA CYS A 121 -12.70 7.24 0.93
C CYS A 121 -13.34 7.89 2.16
N ALA A 122 -13.49 7.16 3.25
CA ALA A 122 -14.06 7.68 4.48
C ALA A 122 -13.17 8.76 5.13
N VAL A 123 -11.85 8.55 5.15
CA VAL A 123 -10.88 9.58 5.57
C VAL A 123 -10.99 10.82 4.69
N SER A 124 -11.09 10.64 3.37
CA SER A 124 -11.21 11.74 2.41
C SER A 124 -12.47 12.55 2.65
N VAL A 125 -13.63 11.90 2.81
CA VAL A 125 -14.90 12.58 3.15
C VAL A 125 -14.74 13.46 4.39
N ARG A 126 -14.16 12.91 5.45
CA ARG A 126 -13.93 13.64 6.70
C ARG A 126 -13.01 14.85 6.48
N ARG A 127 -11.84 14.63 5.87
CA ARG A 127 -10.83 15.68 5.70
C ARG A 127 -11.35 16.83 4.81
N ILE A 128 -12.07 16.48 3.75
CA ILE A 128 -12.70 17.47 2.86
C ILE A 128 -13.77 18.24 3.62
N SER A 129 -14.65 17.59 4.39
CA SER A 129 -15.69 18.26 5.18
C SER A 129 -15.11 19.21 6.24
N GLU A 130 -13.97 18.86 6.83
CA GLU A 130 -13.21 19.68 7.78
C GLU A 130 -12.46 20.85 7.10
N GLY A 131 -12.36 20.88 5.76
CA GLY A 131 -11.73 21.97 5.02
C GLY A 131 -10.23 21.76 4.73
N TYR A 132 -9.79 20.52 4.65
CA TYR A 132 -8.42 20.14 4.30
C TYR A 132 -8.38 19.46 2.91
N PRO A 133 -8.47 20.22 1.80
CA PRO A 133 -8.35 19.67 0.45
C PRO A 133 -6.90 19.23 0.16
N LEU A 134 -6.76 18.29 -0.77
CA LEU A 134 -5.45 17.93 -1.29
C LEU A 134 -4.81 19.11 -2.05
N PRO A 135 -3.47 19.25 -1.99
CA PRO A 135 -2.73 20.19 -2.84
C PRO A 135 -2.89 19.81 -4.32
N GLU A 136 -2.48 20.72 -5.21
CA GLU A 136 -2.52 20.47 -6.64
C GLU A 136 -1.71 19.21 -7.00
N PHE A 137 -2.38 18.27 -7.65
CA PHE A 137 -1.83 16.98 -8.01
C PHE A 137 -2.54 16.41 -9.25
N HIS A 138 -1.79 15.81 -10.16
CA HIS A 138 -2.28 15.09 -11.32
C HIS A 138 -1.66 13.71 -11.40
N ALA A 139 -2.49 12.68 -11.55
CA ALA A 139 -2.02 11.33 -11.81
C ALA A 139 -1.66 11.19 -13.29
N GLU A 140 -0.42 10.77 -13.55
CA GLU A 140 0.06 10.43 -14.88
C GLU A 140 -0.13 8.94 -15.17
N ASP A 141 -0.25 8.56 -16.45
CA ASP A 141 -0.26 7.17 -16.93
C ASP A 141 -1.31 6.25 -16.25
N VAL A 142 -2.48 6.79 -15.95
CA VAL A 142 -3.60 6.01 -15.38
C VAL A 142 -4.51 5.52 -16.49
N GLU A 143 -4.88 4.24 -16.44
CA GLU A 143 -5.82 3.61 -17.37
C GLU A 143 -7.20 4.29 -17.34
N GLU A 144 -7.90 4.35 -18.50
CA GLU A 144 -9.17 5.07 -18.62
C GLU A 144 -10.27 4.45 -17.76
N ASN A 145 -10.33 3.13 -17.65
CA ASN A 145 -11.28 2.45 -16.77
C ASN A 145 -11.11 2.84 -15.28
N VAL A 146 -9.86 3.05 -14.84
CA VAL A 146 -9.56 3.52 -13.48
C VAL A 146 -10.01 4.97 -13.30
N ARG A 147 -9.83 5.82 -14.31
CA ARG A 147 -10.31 7.22 -14.27
C ARG A 147 -11.83 7.28 -14.16
N GLU A 148 -12.53 6.49 -14.95
CA GLU A 148 -14.01 6.47 -14.92
C GLU A 148 -14.53 5.90 -13.59
N ALA A 149 -13.91 4.84 -13.05
CA ALA A 149 -14.25 4.34 -11.72
C ALA A 149 -14.03 5.38 -10.63
N ALA A 150 -12.90 6.10 -10.68
CA ALA A 150 -12.61 7.17 -9.73
C ALA A 150 -13.63 8.31 -9.79
N LYS A 151 -14.07 8.71 -11.00
CA LYS A 151 -15.13 9.71 -11.17
C LYS A 151 -16.46 9.26 -10.55
N ASP A 152 -16.87 8.02 -10.80
CA ASP A 152 -18.10 7.47 -10.21
C ASP A 152 -18.05 7.50 -8.67
N ILE A 153 -16.92 7.10 -8.09
CA ILE A 153 -16.71 7.11 -6.63
C ILE A 153 -16.67 8.55 -6.09
N ALA A 154 -15.99 9.46 -6.81
CA ALA A 154 -15.83 10.86 -6.42
C ALA A 154 -17.16 11.59 -6.26
N VAL A 155 -18.17 11.26 -7.06
CA VAL A 155 -19.53 11.82 -6.92
C VAL A 155 -20.09 11.58 -5.52
N THR A 156 -19.96 10.36 -5.01
CA THR A 156 -20.45 10.02 -3.67
C THR A 156 -19.61 10.69 -2.57
N ILE A 157 -18.27 10.73 -2.73
CA ILE A 157 -17.41 11.46 -1.79
C ILE A 157 -17.83 12.92 -1.70
N GLN A 158 -18.07 13.58 -2.84
CA GLN A 158 -18.54 14.96 -2.88
C GLN A 158 -19.88 15.16 -2.14
N GLN A 159 -20.83 14.26 -2.36
CA GLN A 159 -22.13 14.30 -1.72
C GLN A 159 -22.02 14.17 -0.19
N LEU A 160 -21.23 13.19 0.27
CA LEU A 160 -21.02 12.91 1.69
C LEU A 160 -20.20 14.01 2.38
N ALA A 161 -19.22 14.59 1.71
CA ALA A 161 -18.43 15.69 2.26
C ALA A 161 -19.17 17.03 2.27
N GLY A 162 -20.23 17.18 1.46
CA GLY A 162 -20.98 18.44 1.32
C GLY A 162 -20.17 19.57 0.69
N LYS A 163 -19.10 19.29 -0.01
CA LYS A 163 -18.18 20.24 -0.65
C LYS A 163 -17.76 19.76 -2.04
N ALA A 164 -17.53 20.70 -2.95
CA ALA A 164 -16.99 20.39 -4.26
C ALA A 164 -15.58 19.77 -4.13
N LEU A 165 -15.32 18.72 -4.91
CA LEU A 165 -14.00 18.09 -4.99
C LEU A 165 -13.08 18.88 -5.92
N SER A 166 -11.81 18.96 -5.56
CA SER A 166 -10.77 19.39 -6.48
C SER A 166 -10.40 18.28 -7.45
N PRO A 167 -9.86 18.59 -8.64
CA PRO A 167 -9.34 17.57 -9.56
C PRO A 167 -8.25 16.69 -8.94
N SER A 168 -7.53 17.20 -7.94
CA SER A 168 -6.51 16.47 -7.22
C SER A 168 -7.08 15.30 -6.40
N GLU A 169 -8.29 15.45 -5.86
CA GLU A 169 -8.96 14.38 -5.09
C GLU A 169 -9.29 13.18 -5.99
N GLU A 170 -9.82 13.45 -7.19
CA GLU A 170 -10.10 12.42 -8.19
C GLU A 170 -8.80 11.76 -8.69
N SER A 171 -7.77 12.58 -9.01
CA SER A 171 -6.47 12.09 -9.43
C SER A 171 -5.82 11.18 -8.38
N TRP A 172 -5.91 11.55 -7.11
CA TRP A 172 -5.34 10.73 -6.03
C TRP A 172 -6.12 9.43 -5.79
N LEU A 173 -7.45 9.47 -5.98
CA LEU A 173 -8.28 8.27 -5.96
C LEU A 173 -7.90 7.29 -7.09
N CYS A 174 -7.64 7.80 -8.31
CA CYS A 174 -7.11 6.99 -9.41
C CYS A 174 -5.83 6.25 -9.00
N VAL A 175 -4.90 6.95 -8.36
CA VAL A 175 -3.63 6.36 -7.90
C VAL A 175 -3.88 5.23 -6.89
N HIS A 176 -4.79 5.42 -5.94
CA HIS A 176 -5.11 4.38 -4.95
C HIS A 176 -5.77 3.14 -5.57
N ILE A 177 -6.63 3.31 -6.58
CA ILE A 177 -7.23 2.20 -7.32
C ILE A 177 -6.14 1.46 -8.11
N ALA A 178 -5.37 2.18 -8.94
CA ALA A 178 -4.31 1.60 -9.77
C ALA A 178 -3.24 0.86 -8.96
N ALA A 179 -2.87 1.41 -7.79
CA ALA A 179 -1.87 0.83 -6.90
C ALA A 179 -2.27 -0.52 -6.28
N ARG A 180 -3.57 -0.86 -6.29
CA ARG A 180 -4.14 -2.06 -5.66
C ARG A 180 -4.87 -2.97 -6.62
N GLN A 181 -4.91 -2.61 -7.90
CA GLN A 181 -5.58 -3.38 -8.93
C GLN A 181 -4.89 -4.73 -9.14
N ILE A 182 -5.69 -5.81 -9.19
CA ILE A 182 -5.24 -7.11 -9.66
C ILE A 182 -5.27 -7.06 -11.18
N GLN A 183 -4.12 -7.02 -11.82
CA GLN A 183 -4.05 -7.06 -13.28
C GLN A 183 -4.22 -8.50 -13.79
N GLU A 184 -5.24 -8.73 -14.60
CA GLU A 184 -5.30 -9.93 -15.45
C GLU A 184 -4.51 -9.62 -16.74
N ILE A 185 -3.58 -10.52 -17.09
CA ILE A 185 -2.75 -10.34 -18.28
C ILE A 185 -3.64 -10.46 -19.52
N ALA A 186 -4.02 -9.33 -20.10
CA ALA A 186 -4.40 -9.30 -21.49
C ALA A 186 -3.12 -9.12 -22.34
N PRO A 187 -2.85 -9.97 -23.34
CA PRO A 187 -1.57 -9.96 -24.08
C PRO A 187 -1.29 -8.67 -24.88
N SER A 188 -2.19 -7.69 -24.90
CA SER A 188 -2.17 -6.57 -25.82
C SER A 188 -2.03 -5.16 -25.23
N ALA A 189 -1.86 -5.00 -23.92
CA ALA A 189 -1.76 -3.68 -23.29
C ALA A 189 -0.42 -3.51 -22.53
N ILE A 190 0.69 -3.55 -23.24
CA ILE A 190 2.03 -3.32 -22.70
C ILE A 190 2.53 -1.97 -23.20
N ASN A 191 2.48 -0.94 -22.38
CA ASN A 191 3.38 0.20 -22.51
C ASN A 191 4.71 -0.20 -21.85
N ALA A 192 5.61 -0.76 -22.68
CA ALA A 192 6.61 -1.75 -22.29
C ALA A 192 7.95 -1.18 -21.80
N ASP A 193 8.17 0.15 -21.69
CA ASP A 193 9.57 0.59 -21.63
C ASP A 193 10.23 0.46 -20.25
N ASP A 194 9.54 0.72 -19.15
CA ASP A 194 10.18 0.67 -17.82
C ASP A 194 9.95 -0.65 -17.06
N ASP A 195 8.76 -1.19 -17.13
CA ASP A 195 8.38 -2.38 -16.33
C ASP A 195 9.07 -3.63 -16.86
N GLU A 196 9.07 -3.84 -18.18
CA GLU A 196 9.75 -4.96 -18.82
C GLU A 196 11.28 -4.85 -18.73
N ALA A 197 11.81 -3.63 -18.76
CA ALA A 197 13.23 -3.39 -18.56
C ALA A 197 13.68 -3.83 -17.15
N LEU A 198 12.87 -3.56 -16.11
CA LEU A 198 13.18 -4.00 -14.75
C LEU A 198 13.10 -5.53 -14.60
N VAL A 199 12.06 -6.17 -15.16
CA VAL A 199 11.98 -7.66 -15.19
C VAL A 199 13.24 -8.26 -15.82
N ASN A 200 13.55 -7.81 -17.03
CA ASN A 200 14.72 -8.30 -17.78
C ASN A 200 16.03 -8.03 -17.04
N TYR A 201 16.14 -6.88 -16.37
CA TYR A 201 17.32 -6.55 -15.57
C TYR A 201 17.48 -7.51 -14.39
N ILE A 202 16.44 -7.73 -13.61
CA ILE A 202 16.48 -8.65 -12.46
C ILE A 202 16.89 -10.05 -12.92
N LEU A 203 16.22 -10.60 -13.93
CA LEU A 203 16.51 -11.96 -14.40
C LEU A 203 17.92 -12.10 -14.99
N ARG A 204 18.40 -11.09 -15.74
CA ARG A 204 19.78 -11.05 -16.24
C ARG A 204 20.80 -10.90 -15.12
N TYR A 205 20.54 -10.07 -14.14
CA TYR A 205 21.41 -9.88 -12.98
C TYR A 205 21.60 -11.19 -12.22
N ILE A 206 20.50 -11.90 -11.94
CA ILE A 206 20.54 -13.21 -11.27
C ILE A 206 21.32 -14.22 -12.09
N ASN A 207 21.08 -14.30 -13.41
CA ASN A 207 21.82 -15.19 -14.28
C ASN A 207 23.33 -14.89 -14.28
N THR A 208 23.71 -13.61 -14.38
CA THR A 208 25.11 -13.20 -14.52
C THR A 208 25.91 -13.35 -13.23
N HIS A 209 25.31 -13.01 -12.07
CA HIS A 209 26.03 -12.94 -10.80
C HIS A 209 25.88 -14.19 -9.94
N TYR A 210 24.82 -14.97 -10.16
CA TYR A 210 24.52 -16.15 -9.36
C TYR A 210 24.44 -17.45 -10.17
N ASN A 211 24.57 -17.38 -11.51
CA ASN A 211 24.49 -18.52 -12.42
C ASN A 211 23.16 -19.28 -12.42
N TYR A 212 22.05 -18.62 -12.06
CA TYR A 212 20.70 -19.17 -12.18
C TYR A 212 20.01 -18.59 -13.40
N ASN A 213 19.85 -19.40 -14.45
CA ASN A 213 19.20 -18.97 -15.68
C ASN A 213 17.67 -19.11 -15.58
N LEU A 214 17.02 -18.02 -15.20
CA LEU A 214 15.56 -17.89 -15.15
C LEU A 214 14.99 -17.16 -16.38
N LEU A 215 15.83 -16.76 -17.34
CA LEU A 215 15.42 -15.96 -18.51
C LEU A 215 14.46 -16.70 -19.45
N SER A 216 14.50 -18.02 -19.48
CA SER A 216 13.63 -18.86 -20.31
C SER A 216 12.28 -19.19 -19.66
N ASP A 217 12.06 -18.80 -18.40
CA ASP A 217 10.80 -19.04 -17.69
C ASP A 217 9.76 -17.98 -18.07
N ALA A 218 8.98 -18.27 -19.11
CA ALA A 218 7.94 -17.35 -19.60
C ALA A 218 6.85 -17.07 -18.55
N GLN A 219 6.56 -18.05 -17.68
CA GLN A 219 5.56 -17.86 -16.62
C GLN A 219 6.10 -16.91 -15.55
N LEU A 220 7.34 -17.10 -15.11
CA LEU A 220 7.98 -16.20 -14.15
C LEU A 220 8.07 -14.79 -14.71
N HIS A 221 8.45 -14.64 -15.98
CA HIS A 221 8.53 -13.33 -16.63
C HIS A 221 7.16 -12.62 -16.61
N ALA A 222 6.09 -13.33 -16.97
CA ALA A 222 4.73 -12.78 -16.98
C ALA A 222 4.26 -12.41 -15.56
N ASP A 223 4.49 -13.26 -14.58
CA ASP A 223 4.11 -13.03 -13.18
C ASP A 223 4.85 -11.81 -12.59
N LEU A 224 6.16 -11.70 -12.84
CA LEU A 224 6.96 -10.53 -12.45
C LEU A 224 6.47 -9.25 -13.12
N LEU A 225 6.20 -9.29 -14.42
CA LEU A 225 5.73 -8.11 -15.16
C LEU A 225 4.39 -7.60 -14.61
N THR A 226 3.46 -8.52 -14.33
CA THR A 226 2.17 -8.18 -13.71
C THR A 226 2.34 -7.49 -12.36
N HIS A 227 3.23 -8.04 -11.51
CA HIS A 227 3.48 -7.45 -10.18
C HIS A 227 4.19 -6.09 -10.29
N ILE A 228 5.21 -5.99 -11.13
CA ILE A 228 6.03 -4.79 -11.28
C ILE A 228 5.20 -3.60 -11.77
N LYS A 229 4.23 -3.78 -12.65
CA LYS A 229 3.34 -2.70 -13.10
C LYS A 229 2.64 -1.98 -11.94
N THR A 230 2.01 -2.74 -11.06
CA THR A 230 1.36 -2.15 -9.88
C THR A 230 2.37 -1.64 -8.86
N MET A 231 3.49 -2.33 -8.70
CA MET A 231 4.59 -1.90 -7.83
C MET A 231 5.16 -0.54 -8.26
N ILE A 232 5.42 -0.31 -9.54
CA ILE A 232 5.96 0.98 -10.03
C ILE A 232 4.98 2.13 -9.72
N THR A 233 3.68 1.92 -9.87
CA THR A 233 2.69 2.91 -9.45
C THR A 233 2.82 3.23 -7.96
N ARG A 234 2.91 2.21 -7.09
CA ARG A 234 3.08 2.41 -5.65
C ARG A 234 4.37 3.15 -5.30
N VAL A 235 5.47 2.74 -5.91
CA VAL A 235 6.80 3.36 -5.70
C VAL A 235 6.82 4.80 -6.17
N ARG A 236 6.28 5.09 -7.35
CA ARG A 236 6.18 6.45 -7.93
C ARG A 236 5.42 7.40 -7.02
N TYR A 237 4.32 6.94 -6.45
CA TYR A 237 3.46 7.75 -5.59
C TYR A 237 3.71 7.54 -4.09
N GLN A 238 4.78 6.84 -3.72
CA GLN A 238 5.18 6.57 -2.33
C GLN A 238 4.07 5.90 -1.49
N ILE A 239 3.27 5.06 -2.14
CA ILE A 239 2.25 4.26 -1.47
C ILE A 239 2.92 3.05 -0.82
N MET A 240 2.84 2.94 0.49
CA MET A 240 3.35 1.78 1.21
C MET A 240 2.28 0.69 1.29
N ILE A 241 2.65 -0.54 0.97
CA ILE A 241 1.85 -1.74 1.24
C ILE A 241 2.68 -2.64 2.15
N PRO A 242 2.20 -2.96 3.36
CA PRO A 242 2.89 -3.87 4.24
C PRO A 242 2.89 -5.29 3.66
N ASN A 243 3.99 -6.01 3.86
CA ASN A 243 4.07 -7.41 3.51
C ASN A 243 4.03 -8.24 4.81
N PRO A 244 2.89 -8.86 5.14
CA PRO A 244 2.74 -9.60 6.40
C PRO A 244 3.64 -10.86 6.48
N LEU A 245 4.17 -11.30 5.33
CA LEU A 245 5.06 -12.46 5.24
C LEU A 245 6.54 -12.08 5.18
N LEU A 246 6.91 -10.81 5.31
CA LEU A 246 8.27 -10.33 5.08
C LEU A 246 9.33 -11.10 5.88
N ASP A 247 9.11 -11.29 7.19
CA ASP A 247 10.05 -12.00 8.06
C ASP A 247 10.14 -13.49 7.69
N ASN A 248 8.99 -14.11 7.38
CA ASN A 248 8.95 -15.49 6.90
C ASN A 248 9.69 -15.66 5.57
N ILE A 249 9.54 -14.70 4.64
CA ILE A 249 10.23 -14.71 3.36
C ILE A 249 11.75 -14.63 3.58
N LYS A 250 12.23 -13.69 4.38
CA LYS A 250 13.65 -13.55 4.71
C LYS A 250 14.23 -14.83 5.34
N GLN A 251 13.45 -15.47 6.21
CA GLN A 251 13.88 -16.69 6.90
C GLN A 251 13.91 -17.92 5.99
N HIS A 252 12.89 -18.09 5.14
CA HIS A 252 12.69 -19.32 4.39
C HIS A 252 13.22 -19.27 2.96
N TYR A 253 13.42 -18.09 2.39
CA TYR A 253 13.96 -17.86 1.04
C TYR A 253 15.21 -16.98 1.04
N PRO A 254 16.21 -17.23 1.92
CA PRO A 254 17.34 -16.31 2.10
C PRO A 254 18.13 -16.11 0.79
N MET A 255 18.31 -17.16 -0.01
CA MET A 255 19.04 -17.05 -1.28
C MET A 255 18.28 -16.22 -2.31
N ALA A 256 16.97 -16.46 -2.48
CA ALA A 256 16.14 -15.66 -3.37
C ALA A 256 16.07 -14.20 -2.89
N TRP A 257 16.04 -13.99 -1.56
CA TRP A 257 16.11 -12.67 -0.96
C TRP A 257 17.40 -11.93 -1.34
N ASP A 258 18.56 -12.55 -1.12
CA ASP A 258 19.87 -11.93 -1.40
C ASP A 258 20.02 -11.58 -2.88
N MET A 259 19.61 -12.48 -3.78
CA MET A 259 19.67 -12.27 -5.22
C MET A 259 18.76 -11.12 -5.66
N THR A 260 17.52 -11.11 -5.18
CA THR A 260 16.54 -10.10 -5.57
C THR A 260 16.91 -8.73 -5.00
N LEU A 261 17.30 -8.67 -3.72
CA LEU A 261 17.79 -7.45 -3.07
C LEU A 261 19.01 -6.87 -3.82
N ALA A 262 19.98 -7.70 -4.18
CA ALA A 262 21.16 -7.25 -4.91
C ALA A 262 20.80 -6.72 -6.30
N ALA A 263 19.92 -7.40 -7.03
CA ALA A 263 19.45 -6.97 -8.35
C ALA A 263 18.71 -5.64 -8.29
N VAL A 264 17.75 -5.51 -7.37
CA VAL A 264 16.94 -4.29 -7.16
C VAL A 264 17.82 -3.12 -6.68
N SER A 265 18.73 -3.37 -5.74
CA SER A 265 19.67 -2.34 -5.26
C SER A 265 20.64 -1.86 -6.37
N SER A 266 21.01 -2.77 -7.26
CA SER A 266 21.83 -2.40 -8.43
C SER A 266 21.03 -1.58 -9.44
N TRP A 267 19.76 -1.92 -9.68
CA TRP A 267 18.85 -1.13 -10.52
C TRP A 267 18.61 0.26 -9.95
N GLY A 268 18.47 0.39 -8.63
CA GLY A 268 18.25 1.65 -7.92
C GLY A 268 19.32 2.72 -8.16
N LYS A 269 20.49 2.36 -8.70
CA LYS A 269 21.53 3.31 -9.10
C LYS A 269 21.19 4.07 -10.40
N TYR A 270 20.24 3.56 -11.17
CA TYR A 270 19.85 4.07 -12.50
C TYR A 270 18.45 4.68 -12.53
N THR A 271 17.75 4.66 -11.40
CA THR A 271 16.37 5.15 -11.27
C THR A 271 16.23 6.01 -10.01
N PRO A 272 15.35 7.04 -10.01
CA PRO A 272 15.04 7.80 -8.81
C PRO A 272 14.17 7.04 -7.81
N TYR A 273 13.68 5.86 -8.17
CA TYR A 273 12.74 5.10 -7.35
C TYR A 273 13.43 4.33 -6.23
N VAL A 274 12.88 4.42 -5.03
CA VAL A 274 13.30 3.62 -3.87
C VAL A 274 12.27 2.51 -3.64
N ILE A 275 12.66 1.28 -3.96
CA ILE A 275 11.82 0.09 -3.76
C ILE A 275 11.97 -0.36 -2.31
N SER A 276 10.88 -0.43 -1.56
CA SER A 276 10.89 -0.83 -0.15
C SER A 276 11.15 -2.33 0.02
N GLU A 277 11.57 -2.74 1.23
CA GLU A 277 11.75 -4.17 1.57
C GLU A 277 10.45 -4.97 1.42
N ASN A 278 9.29 -4.38 1.70
CA ASN A 278 8.00 -5.02 1.49
C ASN A 278 7.78 -5.40 0.03
N GLU A 279 8.08 -4.49 -0.89
CA GLU A 279 7.98 -4.76 -2.34
C GLU A 279 9.03 -5.78 -2.80
N ILE A 280 10.26 -5.68 -2.29
CA ILE A 280 11.30 -6.69 -2.56
C ILE A 280 10.83 -8.07 -2.10
N GLY A 281 10.19 -8.17 -0.94
CA GLY A 281 9.62 -9.42 -0.44
C GLY A 281 8.63 -10.07 -1.42
N PHE A 282 7.74 -9.29 -2.01
CA PHE A 282 6.82 -9.82 -3.04
C PHE A 282 7.56 -10.31 -4.29
N LEU A 283 8.60 -9.59 -4.76
CA LEU A 283 9.43 -10.04 -5.88
C LEU A 283 10.18 -11.34 -5.56
N VAL A 284 10.69 -11.48 -4.32
CA VAL A 284 11.38 -12.68 -3.85
C VAL A 284 10.52 -13.92 -3.97
N LEU A 285 9.22 -13.81 -3.75
CA LEU A 285 8.29 -14.93 -3.86
C LEU A 285 8.22 -15.45 -5.30
N HIS A 286 8.12 -14.55 -6.28
CA HIS A 286 8.14 -14.93 -7.69
C HIS A 286 9.46 -15.59 -8.08
N ILE A 287 10.59 -15.00 -7.67
CA ILE A 287 11.93 -15.57 -7.94
C ILE A 287 12.10 -16.93 -7.26
N GLY A 288 11.64 -17.08 -6.02
CA GLY A 288 11.67 -18.35 -5.29
C GLY A 288 10.93 -19.48 -6.02
N VAL A 289 9.73 -19.19 -6.52
CA VAL A 289 8.97 -20.15 -7.34
C VAL A 289 9.72 -20.54 -8.62
N GLY A 290 10.35 -19.57 -9.30
CA GLY A 290 11.18 -19.84 -10.47
C GLY A 290 12.39 -20.71 -10.15
N LEU A 291 13.09 -20.44 -9.05
CA LEU A 291 14.23 -21.24 -8.59
C LEU A 291 13.80 -22.67 -8.23
N GLU A 292 12.68 -22.84 -7.58
CA GLU A 292 12.17 -24.17 -7.28
C GLU A 292 11.82 -24.96 -8.54
N ARG A 293 11.13 -24.32 -9.49
CA ARG A 293 10.71 -24.95 -10.74
C ARG A 293 11.88 -25.44 -11.59
N HIS A 294 12.95 -24.66 -11.68
CA HIS A 294 14.08 -24.95 -12.58
C HIS A 294 15.25 -25.65 -11.89
N TYR A 295 15.45 -25.41 -10.60
CA TYR A 295 16.63 -25.87 -9.88
C TYR A 295 16.31 -26.72 -8.66
N ASN A 296 15.03 -26.93 -8.36
CA ASN A 296 14.57 -27.65 -7.17
C ASN A 296 15.15 -27.04 -5.86
N ILE A 297 15.33 -25.72 -5.88
CA ILE A 297 15.82 -24.93 -4.76
C ILE A 297 14.60 -24.26 -4.13
N GLY A 298 14.12 -24.85 -3.07
CA GLY A 298 12.95 -24.38 -2.35
C GLY A 298 12.76 -25.19 -1.08
N TYR A 299 11.64 -25.00 -0.44
CA TYR A 299 11.30 -25.69 0.78
C TYR A 299 11.13 -27.20 0.54
N GLN A 300 11.54 -28.04 1.51
CA GLN A 300 11.25 -29.46 1.48
C GLN A 300 9.74 -29.69 1.42
N ARG A 301 9.27 -30.53 0.49
CA ARG A 301 7.86 -30.80 0.24
C ARG A 301 7.11 -31.12 1.53
N GLN A 302 6.23 -30.23 1.92
CA GLN A 302 5.24 -30.43 2.97
C GLN A 302 3.94 -31.05 2.38
N PRO A 303 3.06 -31.63 3.20
CA PRO A 303 1.82 -32.25 2.71
C PRO A 303 0.93 -31.23 1.98
N ARG A 304 0.20 -31.70 0.96
CA ARG A 304 -0.71 -30.87 0.17
C ARG A 304 -1.75 -30.19 1.06
N VAL A 305 -1.78 -28.87 1.03
CA VAL A 305 -2.75 -28.05 1.77
C VAL A 305 -3.61 -27.33 0.74
N LEU A 306 -4.92 -27.40 0.87
CA LEU A 306 -5.83 -26.55 0.11
C LEU A 306 -5.84 -25.18 0.77
N LEU A 307 -5.36 -24.17 0.06
CA LEU A 307 -5.42 -22.79 0.49
C LEU A 307 -6.52 -22.05 -0.23
N VAL A 308 -7.40 -21.48 0.54
CA VAL A 308 -8.37 -20.49 0.09
C VAL A 308 -7.84 -19.14 0.54
N CYS A 309 -7.35 -18.33 -0.39
CA CYS A 309 -6.76 -17.01 -0.12
C CYS A 309 -7.38 -15.97 -1.05
N ASP A 310 -7.73 -14.83 -0.51
CA ASP A 310 -8.28 -13.67 -1.19
C ASP A 310 -7.20 -12.68 -1.68
N ALA A 311 -5.94 -12.92 -1.32
CA ALA A 311 -4.81 -12.02 -1.58
C ALA A 311 -4.17 -12.11 -2.98
N GLY A 312 -4.88 -12.68 -3.95
CA GLY A 312 -4.45 -12.73 -5.35
C GLY A 312 -3.63 -13.96 -5.75
N ASN A 313 -3.50 -14.18 -7.07
CA ASN A 313 -2.95 -15.40 -7.65
C ASN A 313 -1.48 -15.69 -7.30
N ALA A 314 -0.66 -14.67 -7.07
CA ALA A 314 0.74 -14.87 -6.72
C ALA A 314 0.91 -15.54 -5.35
N MET A 315 0.10 -15.15 -4.36
CA MET A 315 0.14 -15.72 -3.03
C MET A 315 -0.40 -17.16 -3.00
N VAL A 316 -1.44 -17.45 -3.79
CA VAL A 316 -1.98 -18.82 -3.95
C VAL A 316 -0.94 -19.74 -4.57
N ARG A 317 -0.28 -19.33 -5.67
CA ARG A 317 0.77 -20.13 -6.33
C ARG A 317 2.00 -20.37 -5.46
N MET A 318 2.32 -19.41 -4.60
CA MET A 318 3.43 -19.53 -3.67
C MET A 318 3.20 -20.58 -2.59
N ILE A 319 1.95 -20.66 -2.11
CA ILE A 319 1.57 -21.64 -1.09
C ILE A 319 1.36 -23.02 -1.73
N GLU A 320 1.02 -23.09 -3.02
CA GLU A 320 1.03 -24.33 -3.80
C GLU A 320 2.44 -24.91 -4.01
N ALA A 321 3.47 -24.06 -3.94
CA ALA A 321 4.88 -24.45 -4.10
C ALA A 321 5.56 -24.91 -2.80
N VAL A 322 4.92 -24.71 -1.65
CA VAL A 322 5.36 -25.17 -0.32
C VAL A 322 4.67 -26.48 0.04
#